data_3f83d319ffd2f2437dea14e30ca8be37
#
_entry.id   3f83d319ffd2f2437dea14e30ca8be37
#
_cell.length_a   1.000
_cell.length_b   1.000
_cell.length_c   1.000
_cell.angle_alpha   90.00
_cell.angle_beta   90.00
_cell.angle_gamma   90.00
#
_symmetry.space_group_name_H-M   'P 1'
#
loop_
_entity.id
_entity.type
_entity.pdbx_description
1 polymer ?
#
loop_
_entity_poly.entity_id
_entity_poly.type
_entity_poly.pdbx_seq_one_letter_code
_entity_poly.pdbx_strand_id
1 'polypeptide(L)'
;NYSEAALLAALPKAPSRYNPYNNIDLAKFRRDLVLKNLNQNGFLNLEKYNEYINQNIKLKKKKKIYLEDAQYYIEDVRKNIIDKLTYEKVYKQGYNINTPINLNLQKIATESLRNGLIAYDQRKGWRGPITNIGYDDNWHKNIDKKYKLENSINWEIAIVRGIGQFQTKIETEDKLSGLIKYNEISWTKKEFEDLFKVGDLIYVKKVKDNFYSLKQLPKINGGIVVMDPYTGRVLALS
;
A
#
# COMPACT_ATOMS: atom_id res chain seq x y z
N ASN A 1 -4.87 -18.18 -28.87
CA ASN A 1 -4.14 -18.97 -29.85
C ASN A 1 -3.47 -20.20 -29.21
N TYR A 2 -2.83 -21.08 -30.00
CA TYR A 2 -2.18 -22.28 -29.48
C TYR A 2 -1.06 -21.98 -28.49
N SER A 3 -0.31 -20.90 -28.66
CA SER A 3 0.74 -20.51 -27.71
C SER A 3 0.16 -20.17 -26.33
N GLU A 4 -0.97 -19.47 -26.28
CA GLU A 4 -1.66 -19.12 -25.03
C GLU A 4 -2.30 -20.37 -24.40
N ALA A 5 -2.96 -21.21 -25.19
CA ALA A 5 -3.53 -22.46 -24.71
C ALA A 5 -2.44 -23.42 -24.15
N ALA A 6 -1.32 -23.53 -24.83
CA ALA A 6 -0.17 -24.33 -24.37
C ALA A 6 0.42 -23.80 -23.06
N LEU A 7 0.48 -22.47 -22.87
CA LEU A 7 0.90 -21.86 -21.61
C LEU A 7 -0.07 -22.21 -20.48
N LEU A 8 -1.38 -22.10 -20.70
CA LEU A 8 -2.39 -22.46 -19.71
C LEU A 8 -2.33 -23.95 -19.35
N ALA A 9 -2.18 -24.83 -20.36
CA ALA A 9 -2.05 -26.26 -20.15
C ALA A 9 -0.75 -26.65 -19.43
N ALA A 10 0.26 -25.80 -19.47
CA ALA A 10 1.53 -26.01 -18.77
C ALA A 10 1.45 -25.78 -17.24
N LEU A 11 0.52 -24.90 -16.80
CA LEU A 11 0.42 -24.47 -15.40
C LEU A 11 0.07 -25.57 -14.39
N PRO A 12 -0.87 -26.51 -14.66
CA PRO A 12 -1.27 -27.53 -13.67
C PRO A 12 -0.13 -28.41 -13.14
N LYS A 13 0.95 -28.55 -13.89
CA LYS A 13 2.14 -29.35 -13.48
C LYS A 13 2.80 -28.80 -12.21
N ALA A 14 2.95 -27.49 -12.11
CA ALA A 14 3.46 -26.77 -10.93
C ALA A 14 3.10 -25.28 -11.02
N PRO A 15 1.90 -24.87 -10.58
CA PRO A 15 1.35 -23.54 -10.83
C PRO A 15 2.24 -22.40 -10.34
N SER A 16 2.79 -22.52 -9.15
CA SER A 16 3.67 -21.48 -8.58
C SER A 16 5.01 -21.37 -9.30
N ARG A 17 5.59 -22.50 -9.73
CA ARG A 17 6.89 -22.55 -10.40
C ARG A 17 6.84 -22.03 -11.84
N TYR A 18 5.76 -22.37 -12.57
CA TYR A 18 5.57 -21.99 -13.98
C TYR A 18 4.71 -20.75 -14.14
N ASN A 19 4.44 -20.02 -13.06
CA ASN A 19 3.72 -18.75 -13.12
C ASN A 19 4.54 -17.72 -13.91
N PRO A 20 4.06 -17.24 -15.07
CA PRO A 20 4.82 -16.32 -15.92
C PRO A 20 5.02 -14.93 -15.31
N TYR A 21 4.26 -14.57 -14.26
CA TYR A 21 4.50 -13.34 -13.49
C TYR A 21 5.70 -13.44 -12.54
N ASN A 22 6.06 -14.66 -12.14
CA ASN A 22 7.19 -14.90 -11.23
C ASN A 22 8.46 -15.27 -11.99
N ASN A 23 8.31 -16.12 -13.04
CA ASN A 23 9.43 -16.59 -13.84
C ASN A 23 8.99 -16.85 -15.29
N ILE A 24 9.22 -15.87 -16.15
CA ILE A 24 8.77 -15.91 -17.55
C ILE A 24 9.54 -16.94 -18.35
N ASP A 25 10.81 -17.17 -18.05
CA ASP A 25 11.65 -18.11 -18.81
C ASP A 25 11.25 -19.56 -18.54
N LEU A 26 10.99 -19.91 -17.30
CA LEU A 26 10.48 -21.24 -16.94
C LEU A 26 9.07 -21.48 -17.52
N ALA A 27 8.22 -20.46 -17.51
CA ALA A 27 6.90 -20.54 -18.12
C ALA A 27 7.00 -20.75 -19.63
N LYS A 28 7.89 -20.01 -20.30
CA LYS A 28 8.17 -20.18 -21.74
C LYS A 28 8.70 -21.58 -22.04
N PHE A 29 9.71 -22.03 -21.33
CA PHE A 29 10.25 -23.38 -21.49
C PHE A 29 9.16 -24.46 -21.38
N ARG A 30 8.29 -24.34 -20.39
CA ARG A 30 7.22 -25.32 -20.18
C ARG A 30 6.13 -25.24 -21.26
N ARG A 31 5.75 -24.04 -21.71
CA ARG A 31 4.88 -23.81 -22.86
C ARG A 31 5.43 -24.49 -24.11
N ASP A 32 6.73 -24.29 -24.37
CA ASP A 32 7.38 -24.79 -25.58
C ASP A 32 7.43 -26.32 -25.59
N LEU A 33 7.56 -26.96 -24.42
CA LEU A 33 7.44 -28.41 -24.29
C LEU A 33 6.03 -28.92 -24.65
N VAL A 34 4.97 -28.19 -24.25
CA VAL A 34 3.58 -28.54 -24.63
C VAL A 34 3.38 -28.38 -26.13
N LEU A 35 3.87 -27.28 -26.73
CA LEU A 35 3.81 -27.06 -28.19
C LEU A 35 4.54 -28.18 -28.96
N LYS A 36 5.72 -28.60 -28.47
CA LYS A 36 6.46 -29.71 -29.04
C LYS A 36 5.66 -31.02 -29.01
N ASN A 37 5.04 -31.32 -27.87
CA ASN A 37 4.20 -32.51 -27.75
C ASN A 37 2.98 -32.48 -28.68
N LEU A 38 2.34 -31.30 -28.85
CA LEU A 38 1.25 -31.13 -29.81
C LEU A 38 1.69 -31.40 -31.28
N ASN A 39 2.88 -30.93 -31.61
CA ASN A 39 3.45 -31.18 -32.96
C ASN A 39 3.78 -32.67 -33.13
N GLN A 40 4.45 -33.30 -32.18
CA GLN A 40 4.84 -34.72 -32.24
C GLN A 40 3.63 -35.67 -32.33
N ASN A 41 2.52 -35.31 -31.72
CA ASN A 41 1.28 -36.09 -31.73
C ASN A 41 0.34 -35.71 -32.91
N GLY A 42 0.77 -34.88 -33.86
CA GLY A 42 0.00 -34.52 -35.06
C GLY A 42 -1.13 -33.50 -34.84
N PHE A 43 -1.27 -32.93 -33.64
CA PHE A 43 -2.29 -31.91 -33.35
C PHE A 43 -1.89 -30.51 -33.82
N LEU A 44 -0.60 -30.30 -34.09
CA LEU A 44 -0.06 -29.02 -34.60
C LEU A 44 0.94 -29.31 -35.70
N ASN A 45 0.74 -28.69 -36.90
CA ASN A 45 1.67 -28.82 -38.01
C ASN A 45 2.99 -28.08 -37.72
N LEU A 46 4.05 -28.42 -38.45
CA LEU A 46 5.40 -27.89 -38.25
C LEU A 46 5.48 -26.37 -38.47
N GLU A 47 4.76 -25.85 -39.44
CA GLU A 47 4.72 -24.41 -39.77
C GLU A 47 4.18 -23.61 -38.56
N LYS A 48 3.01 -23.98 -38.05
CA LYS A 48 2.40 -23.37 -36.88
C LYS A 48 3.20 -23.59 -35.61
N TYR A 49 3.85 -24.74 -35.43
CA TYR A 49 4.75 -24.97 -34.32
C TYR A 49 5.88 -23.94 -34.33
N ASN A 50 6.54 -23.72 -35.46
CA ASN A 50 7.62 -22.75 -35.61
C ASN A 50 7.15 -21.31 -35.37
N GLU A 51 5.94 -20.97 -35.79
CA GLU A 51 5.32 -19.68 -35.50
C GLU A 51 5.11 -19.46 -34.01
N TYR A 52 4.46 -20.42 -33.32
CA TYR A 52 4.04 -20.25 -31.93
C TYR A 52 5.18 -20.36 -30.92
N ILE A 53 6.23 -21.14 -31.19
CA ILE A 53 7.39 -21.25 -30.29
C ILE A 53 8.17 -19.93 -30.24
N ASN A 54 8.17 -19.16 -31.33
CA ASN A 54 8.84 -17.87 -31.41
C ASN A 54 8.00 -16.71 -30.84
N GLN A 55 6.74 -16.93 -30.51
CA GLN A 55 5.89 -15.89 -29.92
C GLN A 55 6.30 -15.58 -28.48
N ASN A 56 6.42 -14.29 -28.17
CA ASN A 56 6.64 -13.83 -26.81
C ASN A 56 5.36 -13.94 -25.97
N ILE A 57 5.52 -14.34 -24.72
CA ILE A 57 4.42 -14.35 -23.75
C ILE A 57 4.07 -12.91 -23.39
N LYS A 58 2.87 -12.47 -23.74
CA LYS A 58 2.34 -11.13 -23.39
C LYS A 58 1.47 -11.25 -22.14
N LEU A 59 1.96 -10.73 -21.02
CA LEU A 59 1.21 -10.71 -19.78
C LEU A 59 0.41 -9.39 -19.67
N LYS A 60 -0.88 -9.50 -19.43
CA LYS A 60 -1.67 -8.34 -19.01
C LYS A 60 -1.42 -8.12 -17.53
N LYS A 61 -0.80 -7.00 -17.16
CA LYS A 61 -0.74 -6.61 -15.75
C LYS A 61 -2.18 -6.50 -15.23
N LYS A 62 -2.55 -7.39 -14.31
CA LYS A 62 -3.81 -7.24 -13.58
C LYS A 62 -3.70 -5.92 -12.81
N LYS A 63 -4.38 -4.87 -13.28
CA LYS A 63 -4.61 -3.71 -12.41
C LYS A 63 -5.47 -4.24 -11.27
N LYS A 64 -4.86 -4.51 -10.13
CA LYS A 64 -5.61 -4.58 -8.89
C LYS A 64 -6.19 -3.18 -8.72
N ILE A 65 -7.47 -3.02 -9.02
CA ILE A 65 -8.22 -1.84 -8.59
C ILE A 65 -8.43 -2.07 -7.09
N TYR A 66 -7.39 -1.84 -6.32
CA TYR A 66 -7.47 -1.74 -4.87
C TYR A 66 -7.86 -0.30 -4.61
N LEU A 67 -9.10 -0.12 -4.23
CA LEU A 67 -9.59 1.15 -3.72
C LEU A 67 -9.20 1.21 -2.24
N GLU A 68 -7.93 1.56 -1.97
CA GLU A 68 -7.38 1.60 -0.61
C GLU A 68 -8.24 2.47 0.31
N ASP A 69 -8.71 3.60 -0.19
CA ASP A 69 -9.56 4.53 0.58
C ASP A 69 -11.00 4.04 0.80
N ALA A 70 -11.46 3.01 0.09
CA ALA A 70 -12.84 2.52 0.15
C ALA A 70 -12.99 1.19 0.91
N GLN A 71 -11.97 0.70 1.58
CA GLN A 71 -11.99 -0.60 2.25
C GLN A 71 -13.08 -0.70 3.32
N TYR A 72 -13.25 0.33 4.14
CA TYR A 72 -14.30 0.37 5.16
C TYR A 72 -15.69 0.35 4.53
N TYR A 73 -15.89 1.13 3.47
CA TYR A 73 -17.15 1.15 2.72
C TYR A 73 -17.48 -0.24 2.13
N ILE A 74 -16.50 -0.86 1.47
CA ILE A 74 -16.64 -2.17 0.85
C ILE A 74 -16.95 -3.25 1.90
N GLU A 75 -16.28 -3.18 3.05
CA GLU A 75 -16.49 -4.14 4.14
C GLU A 75 -17.87 -3.97 4.79
N ASP A 76 -18.36 -2.75 4.95
CA ASP A 76 -19.70 -2.48 5.43
C ASP A 76 -20.75 -3.01 4.45
N VAL A 77 -20.59 -2.75 3.16
CA VAL A 77 -21.45 -3.31 2.10
C VAL A 77 -21.43 -4.84 2.15
N ARG A 78 -20.23 -5.46 2.28
CA ARG A 78 -20.09 -6.92 2.35
C ARG A 78 -20.86 -7.51 3.53
N LYS A 79 -20.75 -6.92 4.73
CA LYS A 79 -21.49 -7.36 5.91
C LYS A 79 -22.99 -7.26 5.70
N ASN A 80 -23.47 -6.11 5.26
CA ASN A 80 -24.90 -5.88 5.01
C ASN A 80 -25.49 -6.87 4.00
N ILE A 81 -24.72 -7.28 2.99
CA ILE A 81 -25.18 -8.23 1.98
C ILE A 81 -25.19 -9.65 2.53
N ILE A 82 -24.18 -10.04 3.32
CA ILE A 82 -24.15 -11.37 3.97
C ILE A 82 -25.33 -11.52 4.91
N ASP A 83 -25.65 -10.50 5.69
CA ASP A 83 -26.81 -10.52 6.61
C ASP A 83 -28.15 -10.71 5.87
N LYS A 84 -28.26 -10.16 4.64
CA LYS A 84 -29.47 -10.29 3.82
C LYS A 84 -29.55 -11.58 3.00
N LEU A 85 -28.42 -12.07 2.49
CA LEU A 85 -28.38 -13.16 1.50
C LEU A 85 -27.73 -14.45 1.99
N THR A 86 -27.09 -14.47 3.12
CA THR A 86 -26.19 -15.51 3.65
C THR A 86 -24.83 -15.57 2.96
N TYR A 87 -23.83 -16.01 3.71
CA TYR A 87 -22.44 -16.15 3.24
C TYR A 87 -22.32 -17.02 1.99
N GLU A 88 -22.99 -18.19 1.98
CA GLU A 88 -22.90 -19.12 0.85
C GLU A 88 -23.43 -18.54 -0.46
N LYS A 89 -24.56 -17.84 -0.41
CA LYS A 89 -25.13 -17.22 -1.60
C LYS A 89 -24.20 -16.13 -2.15
N VAL A 90 -23.69 -15.26 -1.29
CA VAL A 90 -22.80 -14.15 -1.70
C VAL A 90 -21.54 -14.64 -2.42
N TYR A 91 -20.93 -15.73 -1.95
CA TYR A 91 -19.66 -16.20 -2.52
C TYR A 91 -19.81 -17.26 -3.62
N LYS A 92 -20.95 -17.97 -3.69
CA LYS A 92 -21.14 -19.04 -4.68
C LYS A 92 -21.95 -18.62 -5.91
N GLN A 93 -22.77 -17.57 -5.83
CA GLN A 93 -23.70 -17.21 -6.90
C GLN A 93 -23.26 -16.05 -7.81
N GLY A 94 -22.11 -15.38 -7.52
CA GLY A 94 -21.52 -14.39 -8.43
C GLY A 94 -22.36 -13.11 -8.61
N TYR A 95 -22.78 -12.48 -7.52
CA TYR A 95 -23.56 -11.23 -7.56
C TYR A 95 -22.77 -10.03 -8.08
N ASN A 96 -23.41 -9.20 -8.86
CA ASN A 96 -22.97 -7.84 -9.17
C ASN A 96 -23.65 -6.86 -8.18
N ILE A 97 -22.82 -6.16 -7.40
CA ILE A 97 -23.29 -5.26 -6.35
C ILE A 97 -22.99 -3.83 -6.77
N ASN A 98 -24.03 -3.06 -7.06
CA ASN A 98 -23.93 -1.64 -7.38
C ASN A 98 -24.14 -0.82 -6.11
N THR A 99 -23.20 0.08 -5.80
CA THR A 99 -23.25 0.95 -4.64
C THR A 99 -23.25 2.41 -5.06
N PRO A 100 -23.80 3.32 -4.27
CA PRO A 100 -23.80 4.75 -4.57
C PRO A 100 -22.45 5.44 -4.25
N ILE A 101 -21.39 4.70 -3.94
CA ILE A 101 -20.10 5.27 -3.58
C ILE A 101 -19.61 6.28 -4.63
N ASN A 102 -19.14 7.43 -4.17
CA ASN A 102 -18.45 8.41 -4.99
C ASN A 102 -16.96 8.42 -4.60
N LEU A 103 -16.10 7.95 -5.50
CA LEU A 103 -14.68 7.77 -5.21
C LEU A 103 -13.95 9.09 -4.89
N ASN A 104 -14.38 10.21 -5.49
CA ASN A 104 -13.81 11.52 -5.17
C ASN A 104 -14.19 11.97 -3.75
N LEU A 105 -15.47 11.81 -3.39
CA LEU A 105 -15.93 12.11 -2.04
C LEU A 105 -15.30 11.16 -1.02
N GLN A 106 -15.11 9.88 -1.36
CA GLN A 106 -14.44 8.90 -0.52
C GLN A 106 -13.01 9.34 -0.19
N LYS A 107 -12.24 9.75 -1.20
CA LYS A 107 -10.88 10.27 -1.01
C LYS A 107 -10.86 11.51 -0.12
N ILE A 108 -11.71 12.50 -0.41
CA ILE A 108 -11.83 13.73 0.37
C ILE A 108 -12.21 13.41 1.83
N ALA A 109 -13.16 12.50 2.05
CA ALA A 109 -13.60 12.10 3.37
C ALA A 109 -12.45 11.45 4.17
N THR A 110 -11.74 10.50 3.57
CA THR A 110 -10.60 9.82 4.20
C THR A 110 -9.49 10.82 4.56
N GLU A 111 -9.14 11.72 3.64
CA GLU A 111 -8.13 12.76 3.89
C GLU A 111 -8.57 13.73 4.99
N SER A 112 -9.83 14.16 4.98
CA SER A 112 -10.40 15.07 5.98
C SER A 112 -10.42 14.44 7.37
N LEU A 113 -10.86 13.19 7.47
CA LEU A 113 -10.83 12.43 8.73
C LEU A 113 -9.41 12.33 9.27
N ARG A 114 -8.46 11.88 8.43
CA ARG A 114 -7.04 11.75 8.81
C ARG A 114 -6.45 13.07 9.31
N ASN A 115 -6.69 14.15 8.58
CA ASN A 115 -6.21 15.47 8.96
C ASN A 115 -6.85 15.96 10.27
N GLY A 116 -8.13 15.70 10.47
CA GLY A 116 -8.85 16.01 11.71
C GLY A 116 -8.30 15.26 12.91
N LEU A 117 -8.02 13.94 12.76
CA LEU A 117 -7.42 13.12 13.82
C LEU A 117 -6.00 13.58 14.17
N ILE A 118 -5.19 13.90 13.15
CA ILE A 118 -3.83 14.43 13.35
C ILE A 118 -3.89 15.77 14.10
N ALA A 119 -4.72 16.71 13.67
CA ALA A 119 -4.85 18.00 14.29
C ALA A 119 -5.37 17.91 15.73
N TYR A 120 -6.31 17.01 16.00
CA TYR A 120 -6.78 16.76 17.36
C TYR A 120 -5.66 16.21 18.25
N ASP A 121 -4.94 15.20 17.75
CA ASP A 121 -3.87 14.54 18.49
C ASP A 121 -2.71 15.51 18.80
N GLN A 122 -2.34 16.37 17.84
CA GLN A 122 -1.33 17.41 18.03
C GLN A 122 -1.73 18.40 19.13
N ARG A 123 -3.02 18.76 19.25
CA ARG A 123 -3.51 19.61 20.36
C ARG A 123 -3.34 18.96 21.75
N LYS A 124 -3.24 17.62 21.81
CA LYS A 124 -2.95 16.90 23.06
C LYS A 124 -1.45 16.89 23.42
N GLY A 125 -0.61 17.39 22.53
CA GLY A 125 0.83 17.55 22.71
C GLY A 125 1.65 16.35 22.28
N TRP A 126 2.95 16.55 22.34
CA TRP A 126 3.96 15.55 21.96
C TRP A 126 4.09 14.44 22.99
N ARG A 127 4.10 13.18 22.58
CA ARG A 127 4.20 11.99 23.44
C ARG A 127 5.58 11.32 23.47
N GLY A 128 6.53 11.90 22.75
CA GLY A 128 7.87 11.34 22.64
C GLY A 128 8.14 10.63 21.32
N PRO A 129 9.38 10.24 21.09
CA PRO A 129 9.81 9.50 19.89
C PRO A 129 9.19 8.09 19.85
N ILE A 130 9.33 7.42 18.73
CA ILE A 130 8.91 6.02 18.56
C ILE A 130 9.69 5.14 19.54
N THR A 131 11.00 5.30 19.54
CA THR A 131 11.97 4.66 20.43
C THR A 131 13.31 5.37 20.31
N ASN A 132 14.25 5.12 21.22
CA ASN A 132 15.65 5.53 21.07
C ASN A 132 16.51 4.29 20.85
N ILE A 133 17.33 4.31 19.82
CA ILE A 133 18.23 3.20 19.46
C ILE A 133 19.71 3.59 19.59
N GLY A 134 19.99 4.78 20.13
CA GLY A 134 21.34 5.30 20.24
C GLY A 134 21.95 5.66 18.88
N TYR A 135 23.28 5.74 18.83
CA TYR A 135 24.01 6.03 17.60
C TYR A 135 24.31 4.73 16.85
N ASP A 136 23.45 4.39 15.88
CA ASP A 136 23.62 3.22 15.00
C ASP A 136 23.61 3.67 13.53
N ASP A 137 24.66 3.38 12.78
CA ASP A 137 24.76 3.72 11.36
C ASP A 137 24.00 2.74 10.46
N ASN A 138 23.68 1.56 10.97
CA ASN A 138 22.89 0.54 10.27
C ASN A 138 21.41 0.46 10.70
N TRP A 139 20.94 1.47 11.44
CA TRP A 139 19.61 1.51 12.02
C TRP A 139 18.48 1.17 11.03
N HIS A 140 18.60 1.59 9.77
CA HIS A 140 17.63 1.36 8.70
C HIS A 140 17.41 -0.13 8.38
N LYS A 141 18.39 -1.01 8.72
CA LYS A 141 18.27 -2.47 8.54
C LYS A 141 17.54 -3.13 9.72
N ASN A 142 17.56 -2.49 10.87
CA ASN A 142 17.12 -3.04 12.15
C ASN A 142 15.75 -2.48 12.59
N ILE A 143 15.08 -1.67 11.77
CA ILE A 143 13.75 -1.13 12.09
C ILE A 143 12.75 -2.28 12.20
N ASP A 144 12.10 -2.36 13.36
CA ASP A 144 11.01 -3.31 13.58
C ASP A 144 9.84 -2.99 12.61
N LYS A 145 9.35 -4.02 11.94
CA LYS A 145 8.24 -3.91 11.00
C LYS A 145 6.98 -3.26 11.60
N LYS A 146 6.80 -3.35 12.91
CA LYS A 146 5.67 -2.72 13.64
C LYS A 146 5.66 -1.20 13.56
N TYR A 147 6.80 -0.56 13.29
CA TYR A 147 6.90 0.90 13.14
C TYR A 147 6.66 1.38 11.71
N LYS A 148 6.68 0.46 10.73
CA LYS A 148 6.42 0.82 9.34
C LYS A 148 4.97 1.20 9.16
N LEU A 149 4.76 2.35 8.53
CA LEU A 149 3.43 2.86 8.24
C LEU A 149 2.86 2.20 6.97
N GLU A 150 1.54 2.20 6.86
CA GLU A 150 0.86 1.80 5.64
C GLU A 150 1.24 2.75 4.49
N ASN A 151 1.28 2.23 3.26
CA ASN A 151 1.64 3.00 2.06
C ASN A 151 0.74 4.22 1.80
N SER A 152 -0.44 4.25 2.40
CA SER A 152 -1.39 5.36 2.31
C SER A 152 -0.97 6.60 3.12
N ILE A 153 0.02 6.46 4.02
CA ILE A 153 0.54 7.54 4.86
C ILE A 153 1.88 7.99 4.27
N ASN A 154 1.91 9.20 3.74
CA ASN A 154 3.12 9.79 3.16
C ASN A 154 4.05 10.38 4.26
N TRP A 155 4.43 9.54 5.22
CA TRP A 155 5.40 9.84 6.27
C TRP A 155 6.52 8.81 6.23
N GLU A 156 7.67 9.21 6.71
CA GLU A 156 8.88 8.40 6.77
C GLU A 156 9.37 8.28 8.20
N ILE A 157 10.14 7.23 8.50
CA ILE A 157 10.86 7.13 9.75
C ILE A 157 12.21 7.80 9.56
N ALA A 158 12.63 8.59 10.53
CA ALA A 158 13.93 9.22 10.55
C ALA A 158 14.57 9.07 11.93
N ILE A 159 15.91 9.03 11.96
CA ILE A 159 16.69 9.07 13.18
C ILE A 159 17.22 10.49 13.42
N VAL A 160 17.20 10.92 14.67
CA VAL A 160 17.82 12.20 15.09
C VAL A 160 19.33 12.03 15.18
N ARG A 161 20.06 12.78 14.37
CA ARG A 161 21.53 12.75 14.27
C ARG A 161 22.21 13.90 15.02
N GLY A 162 21.50 14.98 15.24
CA GLY A 162 22.05 16.14 15.95
C GLY A 162 20.98 17.16 16.29
N ILE A 163 21.12 17.78 17.45
CA ILE A 163 20.19 18.76 17.99
C ILE A 163 20.90 20.11 18.00
N GLY A 164 20.30 21.11 17.40
CA GLY A 164 20.78 22.49 17.40
C GLY A 164 19.68 23.42 17.89
N GLN A 165 20.07 24.63 18.26
CA GLN A 165 19.15 25.62 18.84
C GLN A 165 17.98 25.99 17.92
N PHE A 166 18.18 26.04 16.59
CA PHE A 166 17.16 26.48 15.62
C PHE A 166 16.66 25.38 14.72
N GLN A 167 17.33 24.22 14.71
CA GLN A 167 16.98 23.08 13.86
C GLN A 167 17.59 21.79 14.34
N THR A 168 16.92 20.68 14.05
CA THR A 168 17.41 19.32 14.35
C THR A 168 17.82 18.63 13.04
N LYS A 169 18.99 17.98 13.04
CA LYS A 169 19.46 17.15 11.94
C LYS A 169 18.89 15.75 12.07
N ILE A 170 18.34 15.24 10.98
CA ILE A 170 17.80 13.88 10.89
C ILE A 170 18.38 13.14 9.69
N GLU A 171 18.23 11.83 9.71
CA GLU A 171 18.55 10.95 8.58
C GLU A 171 17.35 10.00 8.35
N THR A 172 16.87 9.93 7.11
CA THR A 172 15.73 9.05 6.74
C THR A 172 16.19 7.61 6.47
N GLU A 173 15.22 6.67 6.33
CA GLU A 173 15.52 5.27 5.95
C GLU A 173 16.36 5.17 4.67
N ASP A 174 16.15 6.07 3.71
CA ASP A 174 16.91 6.13 2.45
C ASP A 174 18.29 6.81 2.58
N LYS A 175 18.74 7.04 3.82
CA LYS A 175 20.02 7.73 4.15
C LYS A 175 20.09 9.16 3.65
N LEU A 176 18.97 9.82 3.46
CA LEU A 176 18.92 11.22 3.11
C LEU A 176 19.01 12.07 4.37
N SER A 177 19.96 13.01 4.38
CA SER A 177 20.07 13.99 5.45
C SER A 177 18.97 15.04 5.33
N GLY A 178 18.30 15.32 6.44
CA GLY A 178 17.21 16.29 6.52
C GLY A 178 17.32 17.19 7.74
N LEU A 179 16.49 18.23 7.74
CA LEU A 179 16.42 19.24 8.79
C LEU A 179 14.95 19.44 9.22
N ILE A 180 14.74 19.52 10.52
CA ILE A 180 13.48 19.96 11.10
C ILE A 180 13.68 21.35 11.69
N LYS A 181 12.93 22.34 11.21
CA LYS A 181 12.94 23.72 11.72
C LYS A 181 11.97 23.89 12.87
N TYR A 182 12.13 24.97 13.64
CA TYR A 182 11.32 25.27 14.81
C TYR A 182 9.82 25.41 14.47
N ASN A 183 9.47 26.01 13.34
CA ASN A 183 8.06 26.10 12.92
C ASN A 183 7.38 24.73 12.71
N GLU A 184 8.15 23.69 12.39
CA GLU A 184 7.64 22.34 12.17
C GLU A 184 7.42 21.54 13.47
N ILE A 185 7.89 22.05 14.60
CA ILE A 185 7.69 21.48 15.94
C ILE A 185 6.85 22.38 16.84
N SER A 186 6.49 23.59 16.43
CA SER A 186 5.80 24.60 17.26
C SER A 186 4.53 24.10 17.96
N TRP A 187 3.84 23.13 17.34
CA TRP A 187 2.64 22.50 17.91
C TRP A 187 2.95 21.70 19.20
N THR A 188 4.20 21.31 19.43
CA THR A 188 4.63 20.59 20.63
C THR A 188 4.77 21.48 21.84
N LYS A 189 4.93 22.80 21.64
CA LYS A 189 5.21 23.84 22.64
C LYS A 189 6.49 23.56 23.46
N LYS A 190 7.47 22.92 22.84
CA LYS A 190 8.75 22.55 23.44
C LYS A 190 9.91 22.96 22.56
N GLU A 191 11.08 23.17 23.18
CA GLU A 191 12.34 23.38 22.47
C GLU A 191 12.94 22.04 21.99
N PHE A 192 13.86 22.08 21.05
CA PHE A 192 14.46 20.88 20.46
C PHE A 192 15.16 19.98 21.50
N GLU A 193 15.83 20.58 22.47
CA GLU A 193 16.57 19.88 23.53
C GLU A 193 15.65 19.10 24.47
N ASP A 194 14.41 19.59 24.66
CA ASP A 194 13.37 18.92 25.45
C ASP A 194 12.59 17.87 24.65
N LEU A 195 12.65 17.97 23.32
CA LEU A 195 11.90 17.08 22.43
C LEU A 195 12.65 15.83 22.07
N PHE A 196 13.95 15.96 21.80
CA PHE A 196 14.73 14.94 21.15
C PHE A 196 16.02 14.61 21.89
N LYS A 197 16.45 13.37 21.70
CA LYS A 197 17.79 12.89 21.98
C LYS A 197 18.40 12.33 20.71
N VAL A 198 19.72 12.40 20.58
CA VAL A 198 20.42 11.74 19.50
C VAL A 198 20.11 10.24 19.55
N GLY A 199 19.77 9.65 18.40
CA GLY A 199 19.34 8.27 18.30
C GLY A 199 17.82 8.05 18.42
N ASP A 200 17.02 9.10 18.63
CA ASP A 200 15.57 8.99 18.62
C ASP A 200 15.05 8.69 17.22
N LEU A 201 14.18 7.67 17.10
CA LEU A 201 13.39 7.41 15.91
C LEU A 201 12.08 8.19 15.99
N ILE A 202 11.78 8.91 14.92
CA ILE A 202 10.60 9.78 14.82
C ILE A 202 9.93 9.62 13.46
N TYR A 203 8.62 9.91 13.40
CA TYR A 203 7.94 10.07 12.13
C TYR A 203 8.11 11.49 11.60
N VAL A 204 8.42 11.59 10.32
CA VAL A 204 8.58 12.87 9.63
C VAL A 204 7.81 12.85 8.30
N LYS A 205 7.44 14.03 7.84
CA LYS A 205 6.91 14.24 6.49
C LYS A 205 7.77 15.25 5.76
N LYS A 206 8.20 14.92 4.55
CA LYS A 206 8.93 15.84 3.70
C LYS A 206 8.05 17.04 3.34
N VAL A 207 8.57 18.24 3.54
CA VAL A 207 7.90 19.52 3.22
C VAL A 207 8.45 20.07 1.90
N LYS A 208 9.75 20.30 1.83
CA LYS A 208 10.43 20.83 0.66
C LYS A 208 11.93 20.54 0.76
N ASP A 209 12.57 20.24 -0.36
CA ASP A 209 14.02 19.97 -0.44
C ASP A 209 14.48 18.96 0.62
N ASN A 210 15.32 19.40 1.57
CA ASN A 210 15.79 18.63 2.72
C ASN A 210 15.07 18.98 4.04
N PHE A 211 13.95 19.71 3.98
CA PHE A 211 13.18 20.07 5.17
C PHE A 211 12.02 19.11 5.41
N TYR A 212 11.87 18.77 6.69
CA TYR A 212 10.86 17.82 7.17
C TYR A 212 10.06 18.42 8.33
N SER A 213 8.80 18.02 8.44
CA SER A 213 7.96 18.33 9.60
C SER A 213 7.82 17.12 10.51
N LEU A 214 7.87 17.36 11.81
CA LEU A 214 7.64 16.34 12.83
C LEU A 214 6.20 15.84 12.77
N LYS A 215 6.04 14.53 12.81
CA LYS A 215 4.73 13.87 12.84
C LYS A 215 4.61 12.94 14.05
N GLN A 216 3.38 12.71 14.46
CA GLN A 216 3.02 11.80 15.52
C GLN A 216 1.80 11.00 15.08
N LEU A 217 1.89 9.68 15.21
CA LEU A 217 0.77 8.82 14.87
C LEU A 217 -0.36 9.03 15.89
N PRO A 218 -1.57 9.41 15.45
CA PRO A 218 -2.69 9.61 16.37
C PRO A 218 -3.01 8.33 17.16
N LYS A 219 -3.26 8.48 18.47
CA LYS A 219 -3.74 7.39 19.35
C LYS A 219 -5.27 7.38 19.50
N ILE A 220 -5.95 8.08 18.62
CA ILE A 220 -7.40 8.19 18.62
C ILE A 220 -7.95 7.62 17.30
N ASN A 221 -9.16 7.11 17.37
CA ASN A 221 -9.91 6.65 16.22
C ASN A 221 -11.08 7.59 15.96
N GLY A 222 -11.58 7.59 14.75
CA GLY A 222 -12.75 8.35 14.33
C GLY A 222 -13.37 7.70 13.10
N GLY A 223 -14.54 8.18 12.73
CA GLY A 223 -15.21 7.78 11.50
C GLY A 223 -15.87 9.00 10.85
N ILE A 224 -16.06 8.93 9.56
CA ILE A 224 -16.77 9.94 8.77
C ILE A 224 -17.73 9.25 7.82
N VAL A 225 -18.94 9.77 7.74
CA VAL A 225 -19.97 9.33 6.79
C VAL A 225 -20.40 10.53 5.96
N VAL A 226 -20.37 10.39 4.64
CA VAL A 226 -20.92 11.38 3.71
C VAL A 226 -22.19 10.81 3.10
N MET A 227 -23.31 11.46 3.34
CA MET A 227 -24.63 10.99 2.92
C MET A 227 -25.35 12.08 2.11
N ASP A 228 -26.04 11.66 1.07
CA ASP A 228 -26.99 12.52 0.35
C ASP A 228 -28.24 12.74 1.24
N PRO A 229 -28.53 13.98 1.64
CA PRO A 229 -29.63 14.27 2.56
C PRO A 229 -31.03 14.01 1.97
N TYR A 230 -31.15 14.02 0.65
CA TYR A 230 -32.43 13.80 -0.03
C TYR A 230 -32.77 12.34 -0.25
N THR A 231 -31.77 11.52 -0.50
CA THR A 231 -31.96 10.10 -0.83
C THR A 231 -31.55 9.15 0.28
N GLY A 232 -30.81 9.63 1.29
CA GLY A 232 -30.24 8.80 2.35
C GLY A 232 -29.09 7.90 1.89
N ARG A 233 -28.61 8.06 0.66
CA ARG A 233 -27.52 7.22 0.11
C ARG A 233 -26.18 7.62 0.71
N VAL A 234 -25.45 6.62 1.20
CA VAL A 234 -24.08 6.82 1.70
C VAL A 234 -23.12 6.89 0.51
N LEU A 235 -22.49 8.05 0.32
CA LEU A 235 -21.60 8.34 -0.79
C LEU A 235 -20.12 8.10 -0.44
N ALA A 236 -19.76 8.19 0.84
CA ALA A 236 -18.45 7.85 1.36
C ALA A 236 -18.53 7.41 2.83
N LEU A 237 -17.62 6.51 3.23
CA LEU A 237 -17.51 5.99 4.60
C LEU A 237 -16.02 5.69 4.89
N SER A 238 -15.48 6.23 5.98
CA SER A 238 -14.12 5.96 6.40
C SER A 238 -14.00 5.92 7.92
#